data_a6025207ac8eb8c2bd8fb01f1bc19d32
#
_entry.id   a6025207ac8eb8c2bd8fb01f1bc19d32
#
_cell.length_a   1.000
_cell.length_b   1.000
_cell.length_c   1.000
_cell.angle_alpha   90.00
_cell.angle_beta   90.00
_cell.angle_gamma   90.00
#
_symmetry.space_group_name_H-M   'P 1'
#
loop_
_entity.id
_entity.type
_entity.pdbx_description
1 polymer ?
#
loop_
_entity_poly.entity_id
_entity_poly.type
_entity_poly.pdbx_seq_one_letter_code
_entity_poly.pdbx_strand_id
1 'polypeptide(L)'
;MNAIRKMGEDVLGLWSLVKGLKITGTYFFSKQVTVHYPRTQLDNLETFRGPIELVPNPEDPGRPVCIACMTCASTCPSGAISVIKKKAPKPREGASDENTTPHKAPKGPGKFTYDYTLCCQCGLCAENCPKGAIRFSGNPYSASTDKKEFEFDLLETFKKPAT
;
A
#
# COMPACT_ATOMS: atom_id res chain seq x y z
N MET A 1 -35.40 25.28 -51.40
CA MET A 1 -34.04 24.67 -51.34
C MET A 1 -33.63 24.23 -49.91
N ASN A 2 -34.28 24.70 -48.86
CA ASN A 2 -33.88 24.38 -47.44
C ASN A 2 -34.48 23.06 -46.89
N ALA A 3 -35.62 22.59 -47.40
CA ALA A 3 -36.25 21.36 -46.89
C ALA A 3 -35.47 20.07 -47.25
N ILE A 4 -34.99 19.98 -48.49
CA ILE A 4 -34.22 18.79 -48.98
C ILE A 4 -32.87 18.68 -48.25
N ARG A 5 -32.21 19.82 -47.99
CA ARG A 5 -30.97 19.84 -47.21
C ARG A 5 -31.18 19.40 -45.76
N LYS A 6 -32.27 19.85 -45.14
CA LYS A 6 -32.61 19.44 -43.79
C LYS A 6 -32.93 17.96 -43.66
N MET A 7 -33.69 17.40 -44.63
CA MET A 7 -33.93 15.94 -44.71
C MET A 7 -32.61 15.15 -44.86
N GLY A 8 -31.65 15.65 -45.64
CA GLY A 8 -30.32 15.01 -45.76
C GLY A 8 -29.53 15.01 -44.43
N GLU A 9 -29.58 16.12 -43.71
CA GLU A 9 -28.92 16.25 -42.38
C GLU A 9 -29.58 15.32 -41.35
N ASP A 10 -30.91 15.21 -41.36
CA ASP A 10 -31.65 14.29 -40.45
C ASP A 10 -31.35 12.81 -40.77
N VAL A 11 -31.23 12.43 -42.01
CA VAL A 11 -30.86 11.04 -42.44
C VAL A 11 -29.42 10.71 -42.02
N LEU A 12 -28.48 11.66 -42.18
CA LEU A 12 -27.12 11.49 -41.73
C LEU A 12 -27.03 11.36 -40.21
N GLY A 13 -27.87 12.12 -39.46
CA GLY A 13 -28.01 12.01 -38.03
C GLY A 13 -28.48 10.61 -37.58
N LEU A 14 -29.54 10.09 -38.23
CA LEU A 14 -30.03 8.72 -37.98
C LEU A 14 -28.97 7.66 -38.27
N TRP A 15 -28.21 7.81 -39.34
CA TRP A 15 -27.12 6.90 -39.68
C TRP A 15 -25.99 6.91 -38.62
N SER A 16 -25.71 8.07 -38.07
CA SER A 16 -24.76 8.21 -36.94
C SER A 16 -25.24 7.48 -35.70
N LEU A 17 -26.55 7.57 -35.37
CA LEU A 17 -27.14 6.84 -34.25
C LEU A 17 -27.06 5.32 -34.45
N VAL A 18 -27.31 4.82 -35.65
CA VAL A 18 -27.19 3.38 -35.97
C VAL A 18 -25.74 2.90 -35.80
N LYS A 19 -24.75 3.70 -36.21
CA LYS A 19 -23.34 3.39 -35.96
C LYS A 19 -23.02 3.35 -34.45
N GLY A 20 -23.51 4.30 -33.68
CA GLY A 20 -23.38 4.31 -32.23
C GLY A 20 -24.01 3.08 -31.57
N LEU A 21 -25.25 2.73 -32.01
CA LEU A 21 -25.93 1.55 -31.50
C LEU A 21 -25.20 0.24 -31.80
N LYS A 22 -24.56 0.14 -32.98
CA LYS A 22 -23.72 -1.02 -33.33
C LYS A 22 -22.55 -1.16 -32.35
N ILE A 23 -21.88 -0.07 -31.99
CA ILE A 23 -20.75 -0.08 -31.06
C ILE A 23 -21.23 -0.50 -29.66
N THR A 24 -22.26 0.13 -29.13
CA THR A 24 -22.84 -0.22 -27.83
C THR A 24 -23.35 -1.65 -27.79
N GLY A 25 -23.98 -2.12 -28.85
CA GLY A 25 -24.43 -3.51 -29.01
C GLY A 25 -23.25 -4.50 -28.96
N THR A 26 -22.12 -4.17 -29.60
CA THR A 26 -20.92 -5.02 -29.53
C THR A 26 -20.42 -5.14 -28.10
N TYR A 27 -20.35 -4.03 -27.35
CA TYR A 27 -19.94 -4.06 -25.93
C TYR A 27 -20.98 -4.78 -25.04
N PHE A 28 -22.25 -4.67 -25.33
CA PHE A 28 -23.32 -5.37 -24.60
C PHE A 28 -23.17 -6.90 -24.67
N PHE A 29 -22.78 -7.43 -25.83
CA PHE A 29 -22.55 -8.87 -26.02
C PHE A 29 -21.10 -9.31 -25.72
N SER A 30 -20.19 -8.38 -25.37
CA SER A 30 -18.82 -8.73 -25.01
C SER A 30 -18.76 -9.37 -23.63
N LYS A 31 -17.74 -10.19 -23.39
CA LYS A 31 -17.48 -10.79 -22.07
C LYS A 31 -17.25 -9.71 -21.03
N GLN A 32 -17.93 -9.82 -19.89
CA GLN A 32 -17.73 -8.91 -18.77
C GLN A 32 -16.30 -9.01 -18.24
N VAL A 33 -15.67 -7.84 -18.00
CA VAL A 33 -14.34 -7.71 -17.41
C VAL A 33 -14.42 -7.55 -15.89
N THR A 34 -15.61 -7.27 -15.37
CA THR A 34 -15.86 -7.03 -13.95
C THR A 34 -15.61 -8.29 -13.13
N VAL A 35 -14.81 -8.14 -12.06
CA VAL A 35 -14.59 -9.20 -11.07
C VAL A 35 -15.65 -9.08 -9.98
N HIS A 36 -16.43 -10.13 -9.77
CA HIS A 36 -17.50 -10.17 -8.79
C HIS A 36 -17.00 -10.72 -7.45
N TYR A 37 -16.44 -9.85 -6.62
CA TYR A 37 -16.10 -10.19 -5.23
C TYR A 37 -17.38 -10.49 -4.41
N PRO A 38 -17.45 -11.49 -3.52
CA PRO A 38 -16.36 -12.42 -3.13
C PRO A 38 -16.24 -13.70 -3.97
N ARG A 39 -17.11 -13.89 -5.02
CA ARG A 39 -17.16 -15.12 -5.82
C ARG A 39 -15.88 -15.36 -6.61
N THR A 40 -15.28 -14.28 -7.10
CA THR A 40 -14.00 -14.27 -7.81
C THR A 40 -13.09 -13.21 -7.19
N GLN A 41 -11.81 -13.50 -7.08
CA GLN A 41 -10.79 -12.56 -6.61
C GLN A 41 -9.86 -12.19 -7.76
N LEU A 42 -9.15 -11.08 -7.63
CA LEU A 42 -8.14 -10.65 -8.60
C LEU A 42 -6.86 -11.49 -8.39
N ASP A 43 -6.38 -12.13 -9.44
CA ASP A 43 -5.16 -12.96 -9.38
C ASP A 43 -3.89 -12.13 -9.60
N ASN A 44 -3.97 -11.01 -10.31
CA ASN A 44 -2.82 -10.16 -10.63
C ASN A 44 -2.82 -8.89 -9.78
N LEU A 45 -2.16 -8.97 -8.62
CA LEU A 45 -2.00 -7.87 -7.67
C LEU A 45 -0.54 -7.41 -7.53
N GLU A 46 0.35 -7.80 -8.45
CA GLU A 46 1.78 -7.47 -8.37
C GLU A 46 2.07 -5.97 -8.36
N THR A 47 1.27 -5.20 -9.09
CA THR A 47 1.40 -3.74 -9.17
C THR A 47 0.49 -2.99 -8.20
N PHE A 48 -0.29 -3.71 -7.40
CA PHE A 48 -1.21 -3.10 -6.45
C PHE A 48 -0.46 -2.46 -5.28
N ARG A 49 -0.80 -1.20 -4.98
CA ARG A 49 -0.26 -0.47 -3.83
C ARG A 49 -1.26 -0.52 -2.67
N GLY A 50 -1.22 -1.62 -1.92
CA GLY A 50 -2.01 -1.79 -0.70
C GLY A 50 -1.39 -1.13 0.53
N PRO A 51 -1.84 -1.51 1.74
CA PRO A 51 -1.19 -1.11 2.97
C PRO A 51 0.28 -1.50 2.97
N ILE A 52 1.13 -0.71 3.64
CA ILE A 52 2.55 -1.05 3.74
C ILE A 52 2.79 -2.15 4.78
N GLU A 53 3.78 -2.99 4.49
CA GLU A 53 4.26 -4.05 5.37
C GLU A 53 5.78 -3.94 5.55
N LEU A 54 6.27 -4.44 6.68
CA LEU A 54 7.71 -4.55 6.90
C LEU A 54 8.23 -5.87 6.30
N VAL A 55 9.38 -5.79 5.64
CA VAL A 55 10.06 -6.96 5.07
C VAL A 55 10.80 -7.71 6.19
N PRO A 56 10.60 -9.04 6.32
CA PRO A 56 11.32 -9.85 7.27
C PRO A 56 12.81 -9.93 6.91
N ASN A 57 13.66 -10.02 7.94
CA ASN A 57 15.07 -10.30 7.73
C ASN A 57 15.23 -11.77 7.33
N PRO A 58 15.92 -12.09 6.22
CA PRO A 58 16.15 -13.48 5.78
C PRO A 58 16.95 -14.30 6.79
N GLU A 59 17.82 -13.67 7.59
CA GLU A 59 18.61 -14.34 8.63
C GLU A 59 17.84 -14.57 9.94
N ASP A 60 16.86 -13.68 10.25
CA ASP A 60 16.04 -13.75 11.46
C ASP A 60 14.60 -13.30 11.12
N PRO A 61 13.70 -14.24 10.76
CA PRO A 61 12.33 -13.93 10.39
C PRO A 61 11.51 -13.22 11.49
N GLY A 62 11.95 -13.31 12.75
CA GLY A 62 11.34 -12.61 13.89
C GLY A 62 11.69 -11.12 13.96
N ARG A 63 12.52 -10.61 13.03
CA ARG A 63 12.94 -9.21 13.00
C ARG A 63 12.75 -8.60 11.61
N PRO A 64 12.32 -7.34 11.52
CA PRO A 64 12.30 -6.62 10.25
C PRO A 64 13.72 -6.21 9.83
N VAL A 65 13.94 -6.05 8.53
CA VAL A 65 15.17 -5.46 7.95
C VAL A 65 15.34 -4.00 8.36
N CYS A 66 14.30 -3.37 8.86
CA CYS A 66 14.25 -1.97 9.24
C CYS A 66 15.28 -1.61 10.33
N ILE A 67 16.08 -0.58 10.07
CA ILE A 67 17.11 -0.04 10.98
C ILE A 67 16.64 1.19 11.78
N ALA A 68 15.35 1.55 11.66
CA ALA A 68 14.77 2.75 12.28
C ALA A 68 15.50 4.07 11.92
N CYS A 69 15.85 4.25 10.65
CA CYS A 69 16.48 5.49 10.15
C CYS A 69 15.51 6.67 10.10
N MET A 70 14.20 6.42 10.17
CA MET A 70 13.08 7.39 10.13
C MET A 70 12.91 8.13 8.79
N THR A 71 13.63 7.76 7.74
CA THR A 71 13.49 8.35 6.40
C THR A 71 12.05 8.24 5.88
N CYS A 72 11.40 7.09 6.07
CA CYS A 72 10.01 6.88 5.67
C CYS A 72 9.02 7.83 6.37
N ALA A 73 9.26 8.14 7.65
CA ALA A 73 8.41 9.06 8.40
C ALA A 73 8.64 10.52 7.97
N SER A 74 9.88 10.92 7.69
CA SER A 74 10.21 12.29 7.25
C SER A 74 9.79 12.56 5.81
N THR A 75 9.78 11.54 4.95
CA THR A 75 9.41 11.66 3.53
C THR A 75 7.89 11.55 3.31
N CYS A 76 7.13 11.07 4.30
CA CYS A 76 5.69 10.90 4.18
C CYS A 76 4.95 12.25 4.15
N PRO A 77 4.30 12.64 3.02
CA PRO A 77 3.64 13.94 2.92
C PRO A 77 2.40 14.06 3.81
N SER A 78 1.75 12.94 4.12
CA SER A 78 0.52 12.90 4.94
C SER A 78 0.78 12.57 6.41
N GLY A 79 2.06 12.33 6.80
CA GLY A 79 2.40 11.97 8.19
C GLY A 79 1.83 10.64 8.66
N ALA A 80 1.48 9.73 7.73
CA ALA A 80 0.86 8.43 8.04
C ALA A 80 1.79 7.47 8.80
N ILE A 81 3.09 7.74 8.88
CA ILE A 81 4.09 6.84 9.46
C ILE A 81 4.77 7.50 10.66
N SER A 82 4.80 6.78 11.78
CA SER A 82 5.55 7.17 12.97
C SER A 82 6.47 6.04 13.43
N VAL A 83 7.76 6.33 13.58
CA VAL A 83 8.77 5.33 13.95
C VAL A 83 9.48 5.77 15.22
N ILE A 84 9.52 4.90 16.23
CA ILE A 84 10.24 5.11 17.48
C ILE A 84 11.39 4.11 17.55
N LYS A 85 12.59 4.59 17.80
CA LYS A 85 13.79 3.75 18.00
C LYS A 85 13.69 2.95 19.30
N LYS A 86 14.23 1.73 19.32
CA LYS A 86 14.44 1.03 20.58
C LYS A 86 15.35 1.84 21.49
N LYS A 87 14.93 2.06 22.72
CA LYS A 87 15.82 2.63 23.75
C LYS A 87 16.91 1.61 24.03
N ALA A 88 18.17 2.06 24.03
CA ALA A 88 19.27 1.25 24.56
C ALA A 88 18.95 0.90 26.02
N PRO A 89 19.22 -0.34 26.48
CA PRO A 89 19.15 -0.63 27.91
C PRO A 89 20.04 0.33 28.66
N LYS A 90 19.53 0.96 29.73
CA LYS A 90 20.33 1.81 30.59
C LYS A 90 21.56 1.01 31.06
N PRO A 91 22.79 1.57 31.01
CA PRO A 91 23.93 0.92 31.62
C PRO A 91 23.60 0.65 33.11
N ARG A 92 23.78 -0.58 33.54
CA ARG A 92 23.69 -0.90 34.95
C ARG A 92 24.88 -0.19 35.60
N GLU A 93 24.60 0.75 36.51
CA GLU A 93 25.62 1.37 37.36
C GLU A 93 26.27 0.23 38.16
N GLY A 94 27.58 -0.06 37.92
CA GLY A 94 28.33 -1.00 38.70
C GLY A 94 29.19 -2.04 37.96
N ALA A 95 29.57 -1.86 36.70
CA ALA A 95 30.57 -2.70 36.05
C ALA A 95 31.65 -1.83 35.44
N SER A 96 32.71 -1.61 36.19
CA SER A 96 34.02 -1.12 35.73
C SER A 96 34.78 -2.27 35.08
N ASP A 97 34.50 -2.59 33.83
CA ASP A 97 35.31 -3.44 32.99
C ASP A 97 35.77 -2.66 31.76
N GLU A 98 37.06 -2.32 31.79
CA GLU A 98 37.82 -1.49 30.84
C GLU A 98 38.12 -2.19 29.53
N ASN A 99 37.28 -3.11 29.07
CA ASN A 99 37.48 -3.81 27.79
C ASN A 99 36.19 -4.21 27.08
N THR A 100 35.16 -3.35 27.10
CA THR A 100 33.93 -3.65 26.39
C THR A 100 33.79 -2.68 25.23
N THR A 101 34.02 -3.20 24.02
CA THR A 101 33.60 -2.59 22.75
C THR A 101 32.20 -1.96 22.91
N PRO A 102 31.95 -0.74 22.41
CA PRO A 102 30.65 -0.07 22.58
C PRO A 102 29.55 -0.99 22.11
N HIS A 103 28.70 -1.46 23.03
CA HIS A 103 27.55 -2.29 22.73
C HIS A 103 26.69 -1.55 21.71
N LYS A 104 26.80 -2.02 20.49
CA LYS A 104 26.04 -1.53 19.34
C LYS A 104 24.57 -1.59 19.73
N ALA A 105 23.95 -0.42 19.97
CA ALA A 105 22.54 -0.31 20.33
C ALA A 105 21.70 -1.22 19.44
N PRO A 106 20.70 -1.93 19.97
CA PRO A 106 19.93 -2.90 19.21
C PRO A 106 19.33 -2.21 17.99
N LYS A 107 19.85 -2.56 16.80
CA LYS A 107 19.43 -1.99 15.53
C LYS A 107 17.99 -2.43 15.27
N GLY A 108 17.07 -1.48 15.18
CA GLY A 108 15.70 -1.75 14.79
C GLY A 108 14.69 -0.80 15.44
N PRO A 109 13.44 -0.79 14.94
CA PRO A 109 12.37 0.00 15.51
C PRO A 109 11.88 -0.61 16.83
N GLY A 110 11.54 0.27 17.79
CA GLY A 110 10.86 -0.11 19.03
C GLY A 110 9.35 -0.11 18.87
N LYS A 111 8.85 0.83 18.06
CA LYS A 111 7.45 0.92 17.64
C LYS A 111 7.40 1.46 16.21
N PHE A 112 6.51 0.91 15.38
CA PHE A 112 6.29 1.36 14.02
C PHE A 112 4.80 1.48 13.76
N THR A 113 4.26 2.67 13.96
CA THR A 113 2.83 2.95 13.77
C THR A 113 2.58 3.45 12.35
N TYR A 114 1.57 2.90 11.72
CA TYR A 114 1.13 3.26 10.39
C TYR A 114 -0.38 3.47 10.37
N ASP A 115 -0.81 4.68 10.04
CA ASP A 115 -2.22 5.01 9.83
C ASP A 115 -2.55 4.94 8.34
N TYR A 116 -3.25 3.87 7.96
CA TYR A 116 -3.65 3.66 6.56
C TYR A 116 -4.68 4.68 6.09
N THR A 117 -5.48 5.24 7.01
CA THR A 117 -6.52 6.23 6.65
C THR A 117 -5.94 7.56 6.18
N LEU A 118 -4.69 7.87 6.55
CA LEU A 118 -3.96 9.05 6.10
C LEU A 118 -3.09 8.77 4.87
N CYS A 119 -2.87 7.50 4.55
CA CYS A 119 -1.95 7.11 3.49
C CYS A 119 -2.52 7.39 2.09
N CYS A 120 -1.80 8.17 1.28
CA CYS A 120 -2.14 8.40 -0.13
C CYS A 120 -1.53 7.38 -1.11
N GLN A 121 -0.94 6.29 -0.61
CA GLN A 121 -0.36 5.18 -1.40
C GLN A 121 0.68 5.63 -2.46
N CYS A 122 1.34 6.76 -2.23
CA CYS A 122 2.31 7.35 -3.17
C CYS A 122 3.57 6.51 -3.38
N GLY A 123 3.97 5.68 -2.41
CA GLY A 123 5.13 4.80 -2.50
C GLY A 123 6.47 5.40 -2.06
N LEU A 124 6.55 6.70 -1.76
CA LEU A 124 7.79 7.38 -1.38
C LEU A 124 8.52 6.71 -0.20
N CYS A 125 7.76 6.16 0.76
CA CYS A 125 8.34 5.47 1.91
C CYS A 125 9.06 4.16 1.52
N ALA A 126 8.57 3.44 0.52
CA ALA A 126 9.20 2.22 0.02
C ALA A 126 10.40 2.55 -0.89
N GLU A 127 10.25 3.52 -1.79
CA GLU A 127 11.29 3.95 -2.75
C GLU A 127 12.50 4.58 -2.06
N ASN A 128 12.27 5.42 -1.04
CA ASN A 128 13.36 6.08 -0.29
C ASN A 128 13.93 5.24 0.86
N CYS A 129 13.49 4.00 1.04
CA CYS A 129 13.99 3.14 2.10
C CYS A 129 15.39 2.59 1.76
N PRO A 130 16.48 2.99 2.44
CA PRO A 130 17.84 2.57 2.09
C PRO A 130 18.10 1.07 2.30
N LYS A 131 17.21 0.38 3.00
CA LYS A 131 17.29 -1.06 3.28
C LYS A 131 16.21 -1.87 2.57
N GLY A 132 15.33 -1.25 1.79
CA GLY A 132 14.19 -1.94 1.20
C GLY A 132 13.30 -2.62 2.23
N ALA A 133 13.18 -2.03 3.43
CA ALA A 133 12.49 -2.64 4.57
C ALA A 133 10.96 -2.50 4.51
N ILE A 134 10.42 -1.83 3.50
CA ILE A 134 9.00 -1.56 3.33
C ILE A 134 8.57 -2.08 1.96
N ARG A 135 7.48 -2.82 1.93
CA ARG A 135 6.80 -3.25 0.72
C ARG A 135 5.31 -2.98 0.82
N PHE A 136 4.61 -3.03 -0.31
CA PHE A 136 3.16 -3.00 -0.34
C PHE A 136 2.57 -4.39 -0.13
N SER A 137 1.49 -4.46 0.62
CA SER A 137 0.66 -5.66 0.72
C SER A 137 -0.11 -5.88 -0.58
N GLY A 138 -0.22 -7.14 -1.00
CA GLY A 138 -1.08 -7.54 -2.12
C GLY A 138 -2.54 -7.75 -1.73
N ASN A 139 -2.96 -7.39 -0.51
CA ASN A 139 -4.34 -7.58 -0.05
C ASN A 139 -5.18 -6.31 -0.26
N PRO A 140 -6.10 -6.27 -1.26
CA PRO A 140 -6.98 -5.14 -1.49
C PRO A 140 -8.26 -5.18 -0.64
N TYR A 141 -8.53 -6.30 0.04
CA TYR A 141 -9.80 -6.58 0.70
C TYR A 141 -9.77 -6.23 2.19
N SER A 142 -9.46 -4.99 2.52
CA SER A 142 -9.49 -4.48 3.89
C SER A 142 -10.72 -3.59 4.06
N ALA A 143 -11.68 -4.02 4.87
CA ALA A 143 -12.87 -3.26 5.18
C ALA A 143 -13.21 -3.38 6.67
N SER A 144 -13.49 -2.25 7.30
CA SER A 144 -13.93 -2.18 8.70
C SER A 144 -14.90 -1.01 8.90
N THR A 145 -15.68 -1.09 9.96
CA THR A 145 -16.55 0.00 10.41
C THR A 145 -15.87 0.91 11.44
N ASP A 146 -14.75 0.48 12.02
CA ASP A 146 -13.96 1.27 12.96
C ASP A 146 -12.66 1.76 12.31
N LYS A 147 -12.46 3.07 12.33
CA LYS A 147 -11.25 3.72 11.82
C LYS A 147 -9.98 3.21 12.52
N LYS A 148 -10.05 2.87 13.80
CA LYS A 148 -8.89 2.42 14.59
C LYS A 148 -8.29 1.10 14.09
N GLU A 149 -9.07 0.28 13.41
CA GLU A 149 -8.58 -0.97 12.83
C GLU A 149 -7.60 -0.73 11.66
N PHE A 150 -7.58 0.48 11.11
CA PHE A 150 -6.63 0.90 10.07
C PHE A 150 -5.37 1.60 10.63
N GLU A 151 -5.24 1.70 11.96
CA GLU A 151 -4.02 2.10 12.63
C GLU A 151 -3.21 0.86 13.01
N PHE A 152 -2.21 0.52 12.20
CA PHE A 152 -1.40 -0.69 12.39
C PHE A 152 -0.14 -0.40 13.20
N ASP A 153 0.17 -1.24 14.19
CA ASP A 153 1.56 -1.41 14.64
C ASP A 153 2.22 -2.51 13.81
N LEU A 154 3.00 -2.12 12.82
CA LEU A 154 3.61 -3.04 11.86
C LEU A 154 4.57 -4.05 12.51
N LEU A 155 5.02 -3.80 13.75
CA LEU A 155 5.83 -4.77 14.49
C LEU A 155 5.00 -5.87 15.11
N GLU A 156 3.76 -5.59 15.53
CA GLU A 156 2.85 -6.60 16.08
C GLU A 156 2.28 -7.49 14.97
N THR A 157 1.87 -6.89 13.86
CA THR A 157 1.42 -7.63 12.67
C THR A 157 2.51 -8.53 12.12
N PHE A 158 3.78 -8.11 12.24
CA PHE A 158 4.93 -8.87 11.79
C PHE A 158 5.18 -10.13 12.64
N LYS A 159 4.88 -10.08 13.94
CA LYS A 159 4.99 -11.21 14.87
C LYS A 159 3.85 -12.23 14.74
N LYS A 160 2.74 -11.80 14.17
CA LYS A 160 1.58 -12.66 13.89
C LYS A 160 1.53 -12.85 12.37
N PRO A 161 2.06 -13.97 11.80
CA PRO A 161 1.87 -14.26 10.39
C PRO A 161 0.36 -14.31 10.11
N ALA A 162 -0.05 -13.68 9.03
CA ALA A 162 -1.45 -13.70 8.58
C ALA A 162 -1.90 -15.16 8.43
N THR A 163 -2.91 -15.54 9.18
CA THR A 163 -3.66 -16.79 9.05
C THR A 163 -4.44 -16.79 7.74
#